data_dfa8394fa4a680db6599d598189ef945
#
_entry.id   dfa8394fa4a680db6599d598189ef945
#
_cell.length_a   1.000
_cell.length_b   1.000
_cell.length_c   1.000
_cell.angle_alpha   90.00
_cell.angle_beta   90.00
_cell.angle_gamma   90.00
#
_symmetry.space_group_name_H-M   'P 1'
#
loop_
_entity.id
_entity.type
_entity.pdbx_description
1 polymer ?
#
loop_
_entity_poly.entity_id
_entity_poly.type
_entity_poly.pdbx_seq_one_letter_code
_entity_poly.pdbx_strand_id
1 'polypeptide(L)'
;MKLLLAVLLAATAAAAADSLDIFDRVWSVPNKTDWKVSGEDGSAELRLVTSRGPLPGPRRPIQFALTEVPRYGRLKLAADVMPLGRSLMIVFAYRDEAHFDYAHLSVDTGAQQPVHNGIFHVYGGERVRISGEQGPAAFAANRRWFQVELTHDAATGAVRVTVDGKAVPALEAVDRSLGPGRIGLGSFDETAAFKNVTIRTTAP
;
A
#
# COMPACT_ATOMS: atom_id res chain seq x y z
N MET A 1 25.69 20.19 49.84
CA MET A 1 26.17 20.10 48.48
C MET A 1 25.10 19.38 47.67
N LYS A 2 24.23 20.14 46.94
CA LYS A 2 23.13 19.57 46.17
C LYS A 2 23.60 19.42 44.73
N LEU A 3 23.71 18.16 44.25
CA LEU A 3 24.01 17.85 42.86
C LEU A 3 22.73 18.08 42.04
N LEU A 4 22.72 19.06 41.11
CA LEU A 4 21.70 19.17 40.08
C LEU A 4 22.05 18.21 38.94
N LEU A 5 21.22 17.21 38.75
CA LEU A 5 21.28 16.32 37.56
C LEU A 5 20.55 17.00 36.38
N ALA A 6 21.29 17.53 35.43
CA ALA A 6 20.72 18.06 34.20
C ALA A 6 20.43 16.89 33.25
N VAL A 7 19.13 16.62 33.02
CA VAL A 7 18.67 15.67 32.01
C VAL A 7 18.69 16.39 30.65
N LEU A 8 19.64 16.03 29.79
CA LEU A 8 19.64 16.47 28.39
C LEU A 8 18.58 15.68 27.61
N LEU A 9 17.46 16.30 27.30
CA LEU A 9 16.52 15.76 26.31
C LEU A 9 17.14 15.97 24.90
N ALA A 10 17.67 14.92 24.31
CA ALA A 10 18.03 14.93 22.90
C ALA A 10 16.75 14.83 22.07
N ALA A 11 16.29 15.94 21.50
CA ALA A 11 15.25 15.95 20.49
C ALA A 11 15.80 15.33 19.20
N THR A 12 15.46 14.09 18.90
CA THR A 12 15.70 13.50 17.59
C THR A 12 14.78 14.19 16.58
N ALA A 13 15.32 15.07 15.76
CA ALA A 13 14.61 15.60 14.61
C ALA A 13 14.29 14.43 13.67
N ALA A 14 12.99 14.09 13.56
CA ALA A 14 12.56 13.17 12.52
C ALA A 14 12.89 13.80 11.17
N ALA A 15 13.69 13.12 10.35
CA ALA A 15 13.97 13.56 8.99
C ALA A 15 12.60 13.66 8.26
N ALA A 16 12.36 14.79 7.59
CA ALA A 16 11.18 14.97 6.78
C ALA A 16 11.16 13.86 5.72
N ALA A 17 10.05 13.14 5.60
CA ALA A 17 9.87 12.12 4.57
C ALA A 17 9.98 12.79 3.19
N ASP A 18 10.65 12.15 2.25
CA ASP A 18 10.65 12.57 0.84
C ASP A 18 9.22 12.60 0.31
N SER A 19 8.94 13.52 -0.61
CA SER A 19 7.60 13.65 -1.21
C SER A 19 7.62 13.74 -2.73
N LEU A 20 6.52 13.32 -3.34
CA LEU A 20 6.23 13.36 -4.77
C LEU A 20 4.86 14.01 -4.98
N ASP A 21 4.76 14.94 -5.93
CA ASP A 21 3.51 15.56 -6.35
C ASP A 21 3.04 14.89 -7.64
N ILE A 22 1.93 14.14 -7.55
CA ILE A 22 1.33 13.45 -8.69
C ILE A 22 -0.13 13.06 -8.37
N PHE A 23 -0.99 12.97 -9.39
CA PHE A 23 -2.40 12.60 -9.24
C PHE A 23 -3.16 13.56 -8.31
N ASP A 24 -2.88 14.87 -8.40
CA ASP A 24 -3.44 15.94 -7.58
C ASP A 24 -3.25 15.73 -6.06
N ARG A 25 -2.16 15.04 -5.67
CA ARG A 25 -1.84 14.69 -4.28
C ARG A 25 -0.35 14.70 -4.01
N VAL A 26 -0.04 14.97 -2.74
CA VAL A 26 1.30 14.75 -2.20
C VAL A 26 1.40 13.32 -1.69
N TRP A 27 2.44 12.61 -2.12
CA TRP A 27 2.77 11.25 -1.69
C TRP A 27 4.08 11.23 -0.94
N SER A 28 4.08 10.82 0.31
CA SER A 28 5.30 10.60 1.09
C SER A 28 5.92 9.25 0.73
N VAL A 29 7.24 9.21 0.53
CA VAL A 29 7.99 8.01 0.17
C VAL A 29 9.18 7.81 1.10
N PRO A 30 9.60 6.56 1.39
CA PRO A 30 10.77 6.30 2.23
C PRO A 30 12.09 6.81 1.63
N ASN A 31 12.20 6.79 0.30
CA ASN A 31 13.36 7.25 -0.44
C ASN A 31 12.94 7.68 -1.85
N LYS A 32 13.09 8.97 -2.15
CA LYS A 32 12.67 9.55 -3.43
C LYS A 32 13.40 8.96 -4.64
N THR A 33 14.65 8.53 -4.48
CA THR A 33 15.44 7.96 -5.57
C THR A 33 14.93 6.61 -6.07
N ASP A 34 14.09 5.92 -5.29
CA ASP A 34 13.48 4.66 -5.70
C ASP A 34 12.28 4.87 -6.64
N TRP A 35 11.85 6.10 -6.80
CA TRP A 35 10.64 6.46 -7.53
C TRP A 35 10.94 7.38 -8.70
N LYS A 36 10.15 7.25 -9.74
CA LYS A 36 10.16 8.13 -10.91
C LYS A 36 8.75 8.59 -11.23
N VAL A 37 8.60 9.90 -11.36
CA VAL A 37 7.40 10.54 -11.91
C VAL A 37 7.68 10.89 -13.35
N SER A 38 6.75 10.59 -14.26
CA SER A 38 6.87 10.92 -15.69
C SER A 38 5.49 11.21 -16.29
N GLY A 39 5.47 11.86 -17.45
CA GLY A 39 4.24 12.32 -18.11
C GLY A 39 3.77 13.67 -17.58
N GLU A 40 2.84 14.28 -18.29
CA GLU A 40 2.15 15.51 -17.93
C GLU A 40 0.68 15.22 -17.61
N ASP A 41 -0.08 16.24 -17.24
CA ASP A 41 -1.50 16.13 -16.89
C ASP A 41 -2.28 15.24 -17.88
N GLY A 42 -2.99 14.26 -17.33
CA GLY A 42 -3.74 13.25 -18.09
C GLY A 42 -2.93 12.03 -18.57
N SER A 43 -1.57 12.07 -18.46
CA SER A 43 -0.70 10.92 -18.77
C SER A 43 0.31 10.63 -17.66
N ALA A 44 0.17 11.26 -16.50
CA ALA A 44 1.09 11.12 -15.38
C ALA A 44 1.22 9.66 -14.92
N GLU A 45 2.46 9.23 -14.71
CA GLU A 45 2.81 7.88 -14.28
C GLU A 45 3.78 7.94 -13.09
N LEU A 46 3.49 7.17 -12.05
CA LEU A 46 4.35 6.92 -10.91
C LEU A 46 4.97 5.53 -11.04
N ARG A 47 6.29 5.44 -11.00
CA ARG A 47 7.02 4.17 -11.01
C ARG A 47 7.85 3.98 -9.76
N LEU A 48 7.73 2.82 -9.14
CA LEU A 48 8.75 2.26 -8.25
C LEU A 48 9.79 1.57 -9.13
N VAL A 49 10.98 2.18 -9.25
CA VAL A 49 12.03 1.75 -10.20
C VAL A 49 13.15 0.95 -9.54
N THR A 50 13.28 1.03 -8.21
CA THR A 50 14.26 0.29 -7.44
C THR A 50 13.56 -0.57 -6.41
N SER A 51 13.75 -1.89 -6.46
CA SER A 51 13.29 -2.78 -5.40
C SER A 51 14.34 -2.85 -4.30
N ARG A 52 13.89 -2.85 -3.05
CA ARG A 52 14.74 -3.02 -1.88
C ARG A 52 14.36 -4.30 -1.18
N GLY A 53 15.35 -5.09 -0.80
CA GLY A 53 15.13 -6.30 0.00
C GLY A 53 14.54 -5.97 1.38
N PRO A 54 14.06 -7.00 2.10
CA PRO A 54 13.46 -6.83 3.41
C PRO A 54 14.48 -6.24 4.40
N LEU A 55 13.99 -5.36 5.28
CA LEU A 55 14.77 -4.91 6.43
C LEU A 55 14.96 -6.04 7.45
N PRO A 56 15.99 -5.96 8.33
CA PRO A 56 16.08 -6.83 9.48
C PRO A 56 14.82 -6.73 10.36
N GLY A 57 14.40 -7.86 10.94
CA GLY A 57 13.21 -7.92 11.79
C GLY A 57 12.02 -8.59 11.10
N PRO A 58 10.79 -8.33 11.56
CA PRO A 58 9.58 -8.90 10.97
C PRO A 58 9.45 -8.60 9.49
N ARG A 59 9.17 -9.62 8.68
CA ARG A 59 9.05 -9.46 7.23
C ARG A 59 7.74 -8.78 6.86
N ARG A 60 7.81 -7.49 6.59
CA ARG A 60 6.70 -6.66 6.11
C ARG A 60 7.12 -5.80 4.92
N PRO A 61 6.18 -5.33 4.10
CA PRO A 61 6.50 -4.38 3.02
C PRO A 61 6.93 -3.02 3.60
N ILE A 62 7.82 -2.36 2.89
CA ILE A 62 8.38 -1.06 3.30
C ILE A 62 8.44 -0.04 2.16
N GLN A 63 8.22 -0.45 0.92
CA GLN A 63 8.33 0.41 -0.26
C GLN A 63 6.95 0.77 -0.81
N PHE A 64 6.39 1.85 -0.29
CA PHE A 64 5.15 2.40 -0.81
C PHE A 64 5.12 3.92 -0.71
N ALA A 65 4.50 4.56 -1.68
CA ALA A 65 4.14 5.97 -1.66
C ALA A 65 2.80 6.10 -0.93
N LEU A 66 2.76 6.88 0.15
CA LEU A 66 1.59 7.09 1.02
C LEU A 66 1.01 8.47 0.81
N THR A 67 -0.31 8.59 0.72
CA THR A 67 -1.02 9.86 0.71
C THR A 67 -2.05 9.95 1.83
N GLU A 68 -2.28 11.17 2.31
CA GLU A 68 -3.33 11.45 3.28
C GLU A 68 -4.70 11.36 2.63
N VAL A 69 -5.67 10.85 3.37
CA VAL A 69 -7.08 10.89 3.01
C VAL A 69 -7.89 11.38 4.21
N PRO A 70 -8.99 12.12 4.00
CA PRO A 70 -9.88 12.49 5.10
C PRO A 70 -10.37 11.24 5.83
N ARG A 71 -10.75 11.37 7.09
CA ARG A 71 -11.48 10.30 7.78
C ARG A 71 -12.75 9.98 7.00
N TYR A 72 -12.97 8.72 6.69
CA TYR A 72 -14.02 8.27 5.78
C TYR A 72 -14.91 7.18 6.38
N GLY A 73 -16.16 7.13 5.92
CA GLY A 73 -17.05 5.99 6.07
C GLY A 73 -16.74 4.92 5.03
N ARG A 74 -16.58 5.34 3.76
CA ARG A 74 -16.16 4.47 2.67
C ARG A 74 -15.05 5.10 1.87
N LEU A 75 -14.12 4.27 1.41
CA LEU A 75 -13.02 4.62 0.53
C LEU A 75 -13.08 3.78 -0.74
N LYS A 76 -12.84 4.41 -1.88
CA LYS A 76 -12.62 3.78 -3.17
C LYS A 76 -11.34 4.34 -3.79
N LEU A 77 -10.35 3.50 -4.00
CA LEU A 77 -9.19 3.78 -4.83
C LEU A 77 -9.38 3.06 -6.17
N ALA A 78 -9.22 3.77 -7.27
CA ALA A 78 -9.11 3.18 -8.60
C ALA A 78 -7.80 3.63 -9.25
N ALA A 79 -7.14 2.71 -9.96
CA ALA A 79 -5.87 2.97 -10.64
C ALA A 79 -5.68 2.00 -11.80
N ASP A 80 -4.97 2.43 -12.83
CA ASP A 80 -4.32 1.50 -13.74
C ASP A 80 -2.96 1.15 -13.13
N VAL A 81 -2.69 -0.15 -12.99
CA VAL A 81 -1.48 -0.66 -12.37
C VAL A 81 -0.76 -1.64 -13.29
N MET A 82 0.56 -1.68 -13.20
CA MET A 82 1.37 -2.62 -13.97
C MET A 82 2.45 -3.24 -13.07
N PRO A 83 2.38 -4.55 -12.76
CA PRO A 83 3.50 -5.23 -12.14
C PRO A 83 4.67 -5.30 -13.14
N LEU A 84 5.79 -4.67 -12.82
CA LEU A 84 7.03 -4.75 -13.62
C LEU A 84 7.83 -6.00 -13.25
N GLY A 85 7.74 -6.42 -11.99
CA GLY A 85 8.08 -7.75 -11.50
C GLY A 85 6.87 -8.68 -11.52
N ARG A 86 6.68 -9.48 -10.46
CA ARG A 86 5.58 -10.45 -10.35
C ARG A 86 4.38 -9.90 -9.58
N SER A 87 4.59 -8.91 -8.72
CA SER A 87 3.56 -8.40 -7.80
C SER A 87 3.64 -6.90 -7.57
N LEU A 88 2.59 -6.36 -7.01
CA LEU A 88 2.51 -5.02 -6.44
C LEU A 88 1.54 -5.01 -5.26
N MET A 89 1.46 -3.87 -4.58
CA MET A 89 0.59 -3.70 -3.43
C MET A 89 -0.20 -2.40 -3.47
N ILE A 90 -1.37 -2.46 -2.83
CA ILE A 90 -2.15 -1.29 -2.43
C ILE A 90 -2.26 -1.35 -0.91
N VAL A 91 -1.73 -0.32 -0.23
CA VAL A 91 -1.80 -0.17 1.22
C VAL A 91 -3.04 0.64 1.57
N PHE A 92 -3.72 0.26 2.64
CA PHE A 92 -4.87 0.99 3.18
C PHE A 92 -4.89 0.90 4.71
N ALA A 93 -5.74 1.68 5.36
CA ALA A 93 -5.81 1.75 6.82
C ALA A 93 -4.44 2.01 7.50
N TYR A 94 -3.50 2.65 6.79
CA TYR A 94 -2.15 2.86 7.29
C TYR A 94 -2.12 3.90 8.42
N ARG A 95 -1.59 3.53 9.56
CA ARG A 95 -1.34 4.38 10.72
C ARG A 95 0.13 4.69 10.90
N ASP A 96 0.96 3.66 10.91
CA ASP A 96 2.42 3.69 11.03
C ASP A 96 3.04 2.43 10.42
N GLU A 97 4.37 2.31 10.46
CA GLU A 97 5.12 1.18 9.88
C GLU A 97 4.81 -0.19 10.50
N ALA A 98 4.22 -0.22 11.70
CA ALA A 98 3.87 -1.44 12.40
C ALA A 98 2.36 -1.76 12.36
N HIS A 99 1.52 -0.86 11.81
CA HIS A 99 0.06 -0.97 11.84
C HIS A 99 -0.56 -0.49 10.52
N PHE A 100 -0.84 -1.42 9.63
CA PHE A 100 -1.51 -1.15 8.35
C PHE A 100 -2.03 -2.42 7.70
N ASP A 101 -2.93 -2.27 6.75
CA ASP A 101 -3.41 -3.34 5.88
C ASP A 101 -2.93 -3.14 4.46
N TYR A 102 -2.79 -4.24 3.71
CA TYR A 102 -2.47 -4.17 2.29
C TYR A 102 -3.08 -5.31 1.49
N ALA A 103 -3.46 -4.98 0.26
CA ALA A 103 -3.76 -5.95 -0.77
C ALA A 103 -2.47 -6.28 -1.54
N HIS A 104 -2.09 -7.55 -1.59
CA HIS A 104 -0.97 -8.05 -2.40
C HIS A 104 -1.54 -8.69 -3.66
N LEU A 105 -1.23 -8.13 -4.82
CA LEU A 105 -1.71 -8.57 -6.12
C LEU A 105 -0.54 -9.13 -6.93
N SER A 106 -0.69 -10.31 -7.52
CA SER A 106 0.41 -10.99 -8.22
C SER A 106 -0.06 -11.75 -9.46
N VAL A 107 0.91 -12.05 -10.33
CA VAL A 107 0.76 -13.02 -11.44
C VAL A 107 0.89 -14.48 -10.99
N ASP A 108 1.26 -14.72 -9.74
CA ASP A 108 1.35 -16.07 -9.18
C ASP A 108 -0.01 -16.56 -8.71
N THR A 109 -0.27 -17.83 -8.90
CA THR A 109 -1.41 -18.51 -8.28
C THR A 109 -1.12 -18.82 -6.81
N GLY A 110 -2.16 -19.08 -5.99
CA GLY A 110 -1.98 -19.52 -4.62
C GLY A 110 -1.16 -20.82 -4.48
N ALA A 111 -1.19 -21.69 -5.48
CA ALA A 111 -0.39 -22.92 -5.50
C ALA A 111 1.11 -22.63 -5.76
N GLN A 112 1.43 -21.60 -6.56
CA GLN A 112 2.82 -21.21 -6.85
C GLN A 112 3.43 -20.40 -5.70
N GLN A 113 2.65 -19.47 -5.13
CA GLN A 113 3.06 -18.61 -4.02
C GLN A 113 1.90 -18.36 -3.06
N PRO A 114 1.76 -19.14 -1.99
CA PRO A 114 0.66 -19.01 -1.02
C PRO A 114 0.59 -17.65 -0.31
N VAL A 115 1.68 -16.89 -0.30
CA VAL A 115 1.75 -15.55 0.31
C VAL A 115 1.47 -14.41 -0.67
N HIS A 116 1.19 -14.72 -1.94
CA HIS A 116 0.74 -13.75 -2.94
C HIS A 116 -0.78 -13.81 -3.09
N ASN A 117 -1.38 -12.76 -3.69
CA ASN A 117 -2.82 -12.61 -3.87
C ASN A 117 -3.61 -12.78 -2.58
N GLY A 118 -3.58 -11.76 -1.73
CA GLY A 118 -4.31 -11.76 -0.47
C GLY A 118 -4.42 -10.40 0.15
N ILE A 119 -5.30 -10.27 1.12
CA ILE A 119 -5.35 -9.17 2.06
C ILE A 119 -4.53 -9.57 3.28
N PHE A 120 -3.64 -8.70 3.68
CA PHE A 120 -2.74 -8.89 4.81
C PHE A 120 -2.89 -7.74 5.81
N HIS A 121 -2.85 -8.11 7.07
CA HIS A 121 -2.82 -7.22 8.22
C HIS A 121 -1.41 -7.19 8.81
N VAL A 122 -0.87 -6.00 9.08
CA VAL A 122 0.38 -5.80 9.82
C VAL A 122 0.02 -5.18 11.15
N TYR A 123 0.37 -5.87 12.24
CA TYR A 123 0.13 -5.41 13.60
C TYR A 123 1.34 -5.71 14.49
N GLY A 124 1.88 -4.68 15.13
CA GLY A 124 3.14 -4.80 15.87
C GLY A 124 4.34 -5.13 14.96
N GLY A 125 4.22 -4.86 13.64
CA GLY A 125 5.25 -5.17 12.65
C GLY A 125 5.16 -6.57 12.03
N GLU A 126 4.47 -7.51 12.64
CA GLU A 126 4.20 -8.84 12.08
C GLU A 126 3.06 -8.80 11.07
N ARG A 127 3.14 -9.62 10.04
CA ARG A 127 2.09 -9.72 9.02
C ARG A 127 1.36 -11.04 9.07
N VAL A 128 0.06 -10.98 8.88
CA VAL A 128 -0.80 -12.16 8.76
C VAL A 128 -1.78 -11.99 7.59
N ARG A 129 -2.03 -13.06 6.86
CA ARG A 129 -3.11 -13.09 5.88
C ARG A 129 -4.45 -13.09 6.62
N ILE A 130 -5.35 -12.20 6.21
CA ILE A 130 -6.73 -12.12 6.74
C ILE A 130 -7.79 -12.45 5.68
N SER A 131 -7.41 -12.61 4.41
CA SER A 131 -8.32 -13.11 3.38
C SER A 131 -8.47 -14.63 3.46
N GLY A 132 -9.69 -15.14 3.25
CA GLY A 132 -10.01 -16.56 3.44
C GLY A 132 -9.46 -17.48 2.37
N GLU A 133 -9.20 -17.01 1.15
CA GLU A 133 -8.81 -17.83 0.01
C GLU A 133 -7.45 -17.45 -0.55
N GLN A 134 -6.72 -18.45 -1.04
CA GLN A 134 -5.46 -18.27 -1.73
C GLN A 134 -5.62 -18.05 -3.24
N GLY A 135 -6.78 -18.35 -3.81
CA GLY A 135 -7.30 -18.03 -5.12
C GLY A 135 -6.39 -18.11 -6.35
N PRO A 136 -6.92 -17.76 -7.52
CA PRO A 136 -6.15 -17.62 -8.74
C PRO A 136 -5.26 -16.37 -8.67
N ALA A 137 -4.35 -16.24 -9.66
CA ALA A 137 -3.57 -15.03 -9.86
C ALA A 137 -4.48 -13.81 -10.08
N ALA A 138 -4.14 -12.68 -9.43
CA ALA A 138 -4.83 -11.42 -9.65
C ALA A 138 -4.58 -10.86 -11.05
N PHE A 139 -3.37 -11.07 -11.56
CA PHE A 139 -2.96 -10.60 -12.89
C PHE A 139 -2.70 -11.78 -13.83
N ALA A 140 -3.18 -11.67 -15.08
CA ALA A 140 -2.94 -12.68 -16.10
C ALA A 140 -1.47 -12.72 -16.59
N ALA A 141 -0.72 -11.62 -16.47
CA ALA A 141 0.68 -11.49 -16.86
C ALA A 141 1.32 -10.27 -16.18
N ASN A 142 2.67 -10.23 -16.16
CA ASN A 142 3.40 -9.02 -15.80
C ASN A 142 3.55 -8.06 -17.01
N ARG A 143 4.05 -6.84 -16.77
CA ARG A 143 4.34 -5.80 -17.78
C ARG A 143 3.14 -5.44 -18.66
N ARG A 144 1.93 -5.58 -18.13
CA ARG A 144 0.67 -5.16 -18.72
C ARG A 144 -0.09 -4.26 -17.73
N TRP A 145 -0.81 -3.27 -18.23
CA TRP A 145 -1.73 -2.46 -17.45
C TRP A 145 -3.01 -3.22 -17.13
N PHE A 146 -3.43 -3.13 -15.88
CA PHE A 146 -4.68 -3.66 -15.35
C PHE A 146 -5.43 -2.56 -14.63
N GLN A 147 -6.71 -2.48 -14.81
CA GLN A 147 -7.56 -1.60 -14.00
C GLN A 147 -7.82 -2.29 -12.65
N VAL A 148 -7.42 -1.65 -11.58
CA VAL A 148 -7.63 -2.14 -10.21
C VAL A 148 -8.48 -1.15 -9.44
N GLU A 149 -9.46 -1.68 -8.70
CA GLU A 149 -10.26 -0.92 -7.76
C GLU A 149 -10.23 -1.58 -6.40
N LEU A 150 -9.87 -0.82 -5.35
CA LEU A 150 -9.97 -1.22 -3.96
C LEU A 150 -11.08 -0.42 -3.29
N THR A 151 -11.99 -1.11 -2.61
CA THR A 151 -13.00 -0.50 -1.74
C THR A 151 -12.76 -0.92 -0.29
N HIS A 152 -12.91 0.02 0.65
CA HIS A 152 -12.85 -0.23 2.08
C HIS A 152 -14.01 0.49 2.77
N ASP A 153 -14.81 -0.25 3.54
CA ASP A 153 -15.91 0.28 4.36
C ASP A 153 -15.47 0.29 5.83
N ALA A 154 -15.27 1.48 6.37
CA ALA A 154 -14.70 1.63 7.72
C ALA A 154 -15.66 1.18 8.83
N ALA A 155 -16.96 1.18 8.60
CA ALA A 155 -17.95 0.76 9.60
C ALA A 155 -18.00 -0.76 9.74
N THR A 156 -17.92 -1.47 8.62
CA THR A 156 -17.96 -2.94 8.57
C THR A 156 -16.60 -3.58 8.58
N GLY A 157 -15.54 -2.85 8.23
CA GLY A 157 -14.20 -3.35 7.98
C GLY A 157 -14.06 -4.12 6.66
N ALA A 158 -15.11 -4.15 5.83
CA ALA A 158 -15.08 -4.89 4.58
C ALA A 158 -14.11 -4.24 3.59
N VAL A 159 -13.21 -5.04 3.04
CA VAL A 159 -12.31 -4.67 1.96
C VAL A 159 -12.50 -5.63 0.78
N ARG A 160 -12.49 -5.08 -0.42
CA ARG A 160 -12.59 -5.83 -1.67
C ARG A 160 -11.75 -5.19 -2.74
N VAL A 161 -11.10 -6.03 -3.55
CA VAL A 161 -10.37 -5.59 -4.75
C VAL A 161 -10.93 -6.27 -5.98
N THR A 162 -11.10 -5.48 -7.05
CA THR A 162 -11.42 -5.99 -8.39
C THR A 162 -10.26 -5.72 -9.34
N VAL A 163 -10.08 -6.59 -10.32
CA VAL A 163 -9.11 -6.44 -11.42
C VAL A 163 -9.85 -6.58 -12.74
N ASP A 164 -9.71 -5.59 -13.63
CA ASP A 164 -10.46 -5.49 -14.89
C ASP A 164 -11.98 -5.70 -14.68
N GLY A 165 -12.52 -5.09 -13.60
CA GLY A 165 -13.93 -5.17 -13.22
C GLY A 165 -14.38 -6.49 -12.60
N LYS A 166 -13.49 -7.48 -12.44
CA LYS A 166 -13.81 -8.79 -11.85
C LYS A 166 -13.33 -8.89 -10.42
N ALA A 167 -14.17 -9.37 -9.53
CA ALA A 167 -13.80 -9.69 -8.15
C ALA A 167 -12.73 -10.78 -8.12
N VAL A 168 -11.75 -10.63 -7.22
CA VAL A 168 -10.73 -11.63 -6.96
C VAL A 168 -10.99 -12.17 -5.56
N PRO A 169 -11.46 -13.42 -5.38
CA PRO A 169 -11.89 -13.94 -4.07
C PRO A 169 -10.82 -13.85 -2.99
N ALA A 170 -9.55 -14.09 -3.35
CA ALA A 170 -8.41 -13.96 -2.45
C ALA A 170 -8.16 -12.52 -1.96
N LEU A 171 -8.77 -11.52 -2.58
CA LEU A 171 -8.62 -10.10 -2.28
C LEU A 171 -9.89 -9.52 -1.60
N GLU A 172 -10.58 -10.34 -0.83
CA GLU A 172 -11.70 -9.94 0.01
C GLU A 172 -11.43 -10.32 1.47
N ALA A 173 -11.69 -9.41 2.39
CA ALA A 173 -11.53 -9.63 3.83
C ALA A 173 -12.42 -8.70 4.64
N VAL A 174 -12.46 -8.92 5.96
CA VAL A 174 -13.07 -8.02 6.92
C VAL A 174 -12.08 -7.78 8.04
N ASP A 175 -11.68 -6.52 8.24
CA ASP A 175 -10.88 -6.08 9.38
C ASP A 175 -11.39 -4.75 9.94
N ARG A 176 -11.63 -4.72 11.25
CA ARG A 176 -12.06 -3.52 11.99
C ARG A 176 -10.98 -2.98 12.93
N SER A 177 -9.82 -3.61 12.99
CA SER A 177 -8.82 -3.33 14.01
C SER A 177 -8.17 -1.96 13.85
N LEU A 178 -7.92 -1.52 12.62
CA LEU A 178 -7.23 -0.26 12.35
C LEU A 178 -8.18 0.91 12.00
N GLY A 179 -9.29 0.65 11.29
CA GLY A 179 -10.20 1.69 10.79
C GLY A 179 -9.55 2.59 9.72
N PRO A 180 -10.10 3.80 9.46
CA PRO A 180 -9.58 4.70 8.44
C PRO A 180 -8.14 5.14 8.70
N GLY A 181 -7.30 5.15 7.66
CA GLY A 181 -5.90 5.58 7.70
C GLY A 181 -5.44 6.06 6.33
N ARG A 182 -4.14 6.36 6.19
CA ARG A 182 -3.55 6.71 4.88
C ARG A 182 -3.68 5.55 3.90
N ILE A 183 -3.54 5.87 2.63
CA ILE A 183 -3.54 4.90 1.52
C ILE A 183 -2.22 4.96 0.77
N GLY A 184 -1.79 3.85 0.18
CA GLY A 184 -0.51 3.79 -0.50
C GLY A 184 -0.48 2.86 -1.70
N LEU A 185 0.51 3.10 -2.57
CA LEU A 185 0.82 2.33 -3.76
C LEU A 185 2.28 1.88 -3.68
N GLY A 186 2.57 0.63 -3.99
CA GLY A 186 3.95 0.16 -3.92
C GLY A 186 4.15 -1.30 -4.27
N SER A 187 5.22 -1.87 -3.74
CA SER A 187 5.52 -3.29 -3.87
C SER A 187 6.21 -3.81 -2.62
N PHE A 188 6.26 -5.13 -2.47
CA PHE A 188 6.92 -5.76 -1.33
C PHE A 188 8.46 -5.73 -1.49
N ASP A 189 8.94 -6.28 -2.59
CA ASP A 189 10.35 -6.41 -2.95
C ASP A 189 10.56 -6.41 -4.48
N GLU A 190 9.64 -5.79 -5.22
CA GLU A 190 9.66 -5.73 -6.68
C GLU A 190 9.38 -4.30 -7.18
N THR A 191 9.25 -4.13 -8.47
CA THR A 191 8.95 -2.85 -9.10
C THR A 191 7.56 -2.83 -9.72
N ALA A 192 6.96 -1.65 -9.79
CA ALA A 192 5.59 -1.46 -10.28
C ALA A 192 5.41 -0.07 -10.90
N ALA A 193 4.37 0.08 -11.72
CA ALA A 193 3.96 1.36 -12.26
C ALA A 193 2.46 1.59 -12.02
N PHE A 194 2.08 2.85 -11.84
CA PHE A 194 0.75 3.31 -11.51
C PHE A 194 0.40 4.55 -12.33
N LYS A 195 -0.83 4.63 -12.83
CA LYS A 195 -1.37 5.82 -13.50
C LYS A 195 -2.88 5.90 -13.31
N ASN A 196 -3.50 7.02 -13.70
CA ASN A 196 -4.95 7.25 -13.60
C ASN A 196 -5.49 7.00 -12.17
N VAL A 197 -4.67 7.33 -11.16
CA VAL A 197 -5.01 7.09 -9.76
C VAL A 197 -6.08 8.06 -9.30
N THR A 198 -7.18 7.55 -8.81
CA THR A 198 -8.25 8.34 -8.19
C THR A 198 -8.60 7.76 -6.82
N ILE A 199 -8.83 8.65 -5.85
CA ILE A 199 -9.23 8.29 -4.49
C ILE A 199 -10.50 9.07 -4.16
N ARG A 200 -11.58 8.37 -3.84
CA ARG A 200 -12.85 8.95 -3.43
C ARG A 200 -13.22 8.44 -2.04
N THR A 201 -13.75 9.33 -1.22
CA THR A 201 -14.20 9.01 0.14
C THR A 201 -15.60 9.55 0.36
N THR A 202 -16.38 8.86 1.19
CA THR A 202 -17.62 9.40 1.78
C THR A 202 -17.35 9.77 3.23
N ALA A 203 -18.10 10.72 3.78
CA ALA A 203 -18.05 11.01 5.21
C ALA A 203 -18.39 9.76 6.05
N PRO A 204 -17.89 9.68 7.30
CA PRO A 204 -18.23 8.66 8.28
C PRO A 204 -19.73 8.57 8.56
#